data_7a5d3bb6d6d7f7f98955b2402fe1e529
#
_entry.id   7a5d3bb6d6d7f7f98955b2402fe1e529
#
_cell.length_a   1.000
_cell.length_b   1.000
_cell.length_c   1.000
_cell.angle_alpha   90.00
_cell.angle_beta   90.00
_cell.angle_gamma   90.00
#
_symmetry.space_group_name_H-M   'P 1'
#
loop_
_entity.id
_entity.type
_entity.pdbx_description
1 polymer ?
#
loop_
_entity_poly.entity_id
_entity_poly.type
_entity_poly.pdbx_seq_one_letter_code
_entity_poly.pdbx_strand_id
1 'polypeptide(L)'
;MKKLLYITDQDEYVDHSFIAPLFEIYLKKYMTVDILYFTEFKSDFECKDCHHFTLPSRYKNVLIDELLRNDVDIQSYDFVMVRNNIDIMKHILKYREKYRYKALYRFSFPKRSVKMCCDKADKKQSLLSRLLNPLKTKNETKTINLCDAFLPTSQRMHKAFLPKVNIPTIICSPAINPQSLHENKQHKGEEKRFVYAGTVDKVREFETVLNAFAKLINPQWKLFISTRDTEYTYAMIEKYPSIKEHIEVYNAKTKDALLELIAKADIGVALLPDIPIYNSATPVKVFDYYSSAVPCLMTDSGHTNTVFTDCTDAWFCDFTQEDITKKIEYLLTLSKEEVMQVGAKGQERLLDVKNYETLAKTIATKLEAL
;
A
#
# COMPACT_ATOMS: atom_id res chain seq x y z
N MET A 1 -6.87 -8.43 28.23
CA MET A 1 -6.84 -8.17 26.78
C MET A 1 -5.42 -8.43 26.33
N LYS A 2 -5.20 -9.16 25.24
CA LYS A 2 -3.86 -9.42 24.69
C LYS A 2 -3.19 -8.13 24.24
N LYS A 3 -1.84 -8.09 24.28
CA LYS A 3 -1.05 -6.89 24.00
C LYS A 3 -0.06 -7.13 22.85
N LEU A 4 -0.09 -6.28 21.84
CA LEU A 4 0.75 -6.32 20.66
C LEU A 4 1.71 -5.14 20.62
N LEU A 5 3.01 -5.39 20.47
CA LEU A 5 4.00 -4.40 20.03
C LEU A 5 4.21 -4.53 18.52
N TYR A 6 3.83 -3.51 17.77
CA TYR A 6 4.05 -3.44 16.32
C TYR A 6 5.27 -2.58 16.00
N ILE A 7 6.30 -3.18 15.45
CA ILE A 7 7.57 -2.52 15.10
C ILE A 7 7.58 -2.27 13.59
N THR A 8 7.48 -1.00 13.21
CA THR A 8 7.46 -0.61 11.80
C THR A 8 8.86 -0.25 11.30
N ASP A 9 9.08 -0.47 10.01
CA ASP A 9 10.27 -0.02 9.28
C ASP A 9 10.12 1.40 8.71
N GLN A 10 9.02 2.08 9.00
CA GLN A 10 8.83 3.48 8.63
C GLN A 10 9.58 4.39 9.60
N ASP A 11 10.16 5.43 9.07
CA ASP A 11 10.89 6.49 9.77
C ASP A 11 10.03 7.71 10.06
N GLU A 12 8.84 7.77 9.46
CA GLU A 12 7.86 8.83 9.69
C GLU A 12 6.46 8.22 9.87
N TYR A 13 5.65 8.89 10.67
CA TYR A 13 4.21 8.62 10.68
C TYR A 13 3.61 9.09 9.36
N VAL A 14 2.80 8.24 8.77
CA VAL A 14 2.09 8.53 7.54
C VAL A 14 0.65 8.05 7.70
N ASP A 15 -0.27 8.98 7.88
CA ASP A 15 -1.69 8.71 8.16
C ASP A 15 -2.41 8.01 6.98
N HIS A 16 -1.89 8.16 5.76
CA HIS A 16 -2.41 7.47 4.58
C HIS A 16 -1.92 6.02 4.44
N SER A 17 -1.03 5.56 5.33
CA SER A 17 -0.66 4.15 5.35
C SER A 17 -1.78 3.34 6.01
N PHE A 18 -1.91 2.05 5.64
CA PHE A 18 -2.89 1.19 6.31
C PHE A 18 -2.54 0.89 7.78
N ILE A 19 -1.41 1.39 8.29
CA ILE A 19 -1.02 1.26 9.69
C ILE A 19 -2.06 1.92 10.59
N ALA A 20 -2.37 3.20 10.34
CA ALA A 20 -3.30 3.95 11.17
C ALA A 20 -4.68 3.28 11.26
N PRO A 21 -5.40 2.99 10.16
CA PRO A 21 -6.71 2.37 10.29
C PRO A 21 -6.67 1.01 10.98
N LEU A 22 -5.78 0.10 10.53
CA LEU A 22 -5.77 -1.26 11.05
C LEU A 22 -5.32 -1.32 12.51
N PHE A 23 -4.15 -0.77 12.83
CA PHE A 23 -3.52 -0.94 14.15
C PHE A 23 -3.98 0.09 15.17
N GLU A 24 -4.26 1.32 14.75
CA GLU A 24 -4.62 2.41 15.67
C GLU A 24 -6.13 2.54 15.90
N ILE A 25 -6.97 2.01 15.00
CA ILE A 25 -8.43 2.14 15.12
C ILE A 25 -9.08 0.76 15.36
N TYR A 26 -8.98 -0.14 14.38
CA TYR A 26 -9.80 -1.35 14.40
C TYR A 26 -9.24 -2.48 15.26
N LEU A 27 -7.94 -2.74 15.23
CA LEU A 27 -7.35 -3.84 16.01
C LEU A 27 -7.39 -3.57 17.52
N LYS A 28 -7.39 -2.32 17.93
CA LYS A 28 -7.57 -1.92 19.33
C LYS A 28 -8.91 -2.33 19.94
N LYS A 29 -9.93 -2.57 19.14
CA LYS A 29 -11.20 -3.12 19.62
C LYS A 29 -11.02 -4.53 20.25
N TYR A 30 -9.96 -5.23 19.90
CA TYR A 30 -9.69 -6.63 20.26
C TYR A 30 -8.46 -6.83 21.12
N MET A 31 -7.45 -5.97 21.01
CA MET A 31 -6.20 -6.05 21.75
C MET A 31 -5.59 -4.68 21.99
N THR A 32 -4.74 -4.55 23.01
CA THR A 32 -3.92 -3.35 23.17
C THR A 32 -2.82 -3.34 22.12
N VAL A 33 -2.65 -2.22 21.42
CA VAL A 33 -1.65 -2.09 20.35
C VAL A 33 -0.74 -0.91 20.67
N ASP A 34 0.56 -1.18 20.79
CA ASP A 34 1.61 -0.16 20.86
C ASP A 34 2.45 -0.23 19.57
N ILE A 35 2.91 0.93 19.08
CA ILE A 35 3.64 1.02 17.80
C ILE A 35 5.00 1.65 18.05
N LEU A 36 6.06 1.03 17.50
CA LEU A 36 7.41 1.55 17.56
C LEU A 36 7.88 1.98 16.17
N TYR A 37 8.30 3.22 16.06
CA TYR A 37 8.92 3.83 14.88
C TYR A 37 10.42 4.02 15.09
N PHE A 38 11.20 3.86 14.02
CA PHE A 38 12.61 4.23 14.01
C PHE A 38 12.80 5.57 13.34
N THR A 39 12.88 6.63 14.13
CA THR A 39 13.08 8.01 13.66
C THR A 39 14.10 8.73 14.52
N GLU A 40 14.87 9.65 13.91
CA GLU A 40 15.77 10.58 14.61
C GLU A 40 14.99 11.79 15.17
N PHE A 41 13.78 12.01 14.69
CA PHE A 41 12.93 13.12 15.11
C PHE A 41 11.93 12.63 16.15
N LYS A 42 11.83 13.34 17.27
CA LYS A 42 10.64 13.23 18.12
C LYS A 42 9.51 13.84 17.30
N SER A 43 8.62 13.00 16.81
CA SER A 43 7.41 13.50 16.18
C SER A 43 6.42 13.90 17.29
N ASP A 44 5.74 15.02 17.11
CA ASP A 44 4.62 15.46 17.96
C ASP A 44 3.37 14.59 17.71
N PHE A 45 3.55 13.29 17.49
CA PHE A 45 2.45 12.35 17.27
C PHE A 45 1.80 11.98 18.57
N GLU A 46 0.79 12.72 18.90
CA GLU A 46 -0.21 12.26 19.85
C GLU A 46 -1.25 11.40 19.12
N CYS A 47 -1.04 10.10 19.10
CA CYS A 47 -2.17 9.21 18.94
C CYS A 47 -2.95 9.23 20.27
N LYS A 48 -4.20 9.66 20.24
CA LYS A 48 -5.03 9.84 21.44
C LYS A 48 -5.19 8.57 22.30
N ASP A 49 -4.93 7.38 21.76
CA ASP A 49 -5.24 6.11 22.42
C ASP A 49 -4.22 4.98 22.17
N CYS A 50 -3.05 5.21 21.61
CA CYS A 50 -1.96 4.23 21.51
C CYS A 50 -0.64 4.79 21.97
N HIS A 51 0.16 3.93 22.60
CA HIS A 51 1.52 4.32 22.92
C HIS A 51 2.37 4.21 21.65
N HIS A 52 2.83 5.36 21.15
CA HIS A 52 3.84 5.42 20.12
C HIS A 52 5.22 5.56 20.77
N PHE A 53 6.10 4.62 20.44
CA PHE A 53 7.50 4.71 20.82
C PHE A 53 8.31 5.16 19.61
N THR A 54 9.28 6.03 19.83
CA THR A 54 10.24 6.43 18.83
C THR A 54 11.66 6.13 19.29
N LEU A 55 12.44 5.47 18.44
CA LEU A 55 13.85 5.19 18.69
C LEU A 55 14.69 5.56 17.47
N PRO A 56 15.88 6.15 17.65
CA PRO A 56 16.83 6.35 16.57
C PRO A 56 17.18 5.04 15.83
N SER A 57 17.39 5.11 14.52
CA SER A 57 17.68 3.94 13.67
C SER A 57 18.89 3.13 14.10
N ARG A 58 19.87 3.73 14.79
CA ARG A 58 21.06 3.04 15.33
C ARG A 58 20.74 1.98 16.38
N TYR A 59 19.55 2.04 17.01
CA TYR A 59 19.17 1.08 18.05
C TYR A 59 18.48 -0.19 17.53
N LYS A 60 18.37 -0.38 16.22
CA LYS A 60 17.72 -1.57 15.62
C LYS A 60 18.29 -2.91 16.09
N ASN A 61 19.60 -2.96 16.34
CA ASN A 61 20.29 -4.19 16.77
C ASN A 61 20.37 -4.40 18.29
N VAL A 62 19.95 -3.39 19.06
CA VAL A 62 19.93 -3.44 20.54
C VAL A 62 18.54 -3.05 21.07
N LEU A 63 17.52 -3.27 20.26
CA LEU A 63 16.16 -2.81 20.47
C LEU A 63 15.60 -3.20 21.86
N ILE A 64 15.75 -4.48 22.27
CA ILE A 64 15.19 -4.92 23.56
C ILE A 64 15.86 -4.21 24.73
N ASP A 65 17.17 -4.06 24.69
CA ASP A 65 17.92 -3.38 25.74
C ASP A 65 17.53 -1.89 25.83
N GLU A 66 17.26 -1.26 24.66
CA GLU A 66 16.83 0.13 24.60
C GLU A 66 15.38 0.32 25.07
N LEU A 67 14.48 -0.61 24.74
CA LEU A 67 13.12 -0.58 25.28
C LEU A 67 13.12 -0.66 26.82
N LEU A 68 13.92 -1.56 27.39
CA LEU A 68 14.06 -1.67 28.83
C LEU A 68 14.63 -0.41 29.50
N ARG A 69 15.60 0.28 28.86
CA ARG A 69 16.12 1.57 29.34
C ARG A 69 15.09 2.70 29.34
N ASN A 70 14.08 2.59 28.46
CA ASN A 70 12.98 3.55 28.38
C ASN A 70 11.72 3.06 29.12
N ASP A 71 11.89 2.18 30.10
CA ASP A 71 10.82 1.63 30.95
C ASP A 71 9.69 0.91 30.19
N VAL A 72 9.99 0.40 28.99
CA VAL A 72 9.04 -0.41 28.23
C VAL A 72 9.16 -1.87 28.68
N ASP A 73 8.16 -2.33 29.40
CA ASP A 73 8.09 -3.72 29.85
C ASP A 73 7.75 -4.67 28.69
N ILE A 74 8.78 -5.20 28.03
CA ILE A 74 8.63 -6.15 26.92
C ILE A 74 7.92 -7.46 27.34
N GLN A 75 7.95 -7.82 28.61
CA GLN A 75 7.25 -9.02 29.12
C GLN A 75 5.74 -8.84 29.15
N SER A 76 5.25 -7.61 29.13
CA SER A 76 3.82 -7.31 29.10
C SER A 76 3.17 -7.61 27.75
N TYR A 77 3.96 -7.85 26.69
CA TYR A 77 3.43 -8.13 25.36
C TYR A 77 3.24 -9.62 25.13
N ASP A 78 2.07 -10.00 24.65
CA ASP A 78 1.80 -11.35 24.16
C ASP A 78 2.37 -11.57 22.74
N PHE A 79 2.39 -10.50 21.93
CA PHE A 79 2.84 -10.52 20.53
C PHE A 79 3.83 -9.39 20.26
N VAL A 80 4.89 -9.72 19.51
CA VAL A 80 5.83 -8.74 18.93
C VAL A 80 5.85 -8.94 17.41
N MET A 81 5.32 -7.97 16.67
CA MET A 81 5.23 -8.01 15.22
C MET A 81 6.25 -7.06 14.58
N VAL A 82 7.10 -7.60 13.70
CA VAL A 82 8.10 -6.80 12.97
C VAL A 82 7.71 -6.69 11.50
N ARG A 83 7.67 -5.46 10.98
CA ARG A 83 7.38 -5.19 9.57
C ARG A 83 8.64 -5.07 8.74
N ASN A 84 8.74 -5.89 7.68
CA ASN A 84 9.74 -5.81 6.58
C ASN A 84 11.23 -5.70 7.01
N ASN A 85 11.60 -6.00 8.25
CA ASN A 85 12.98 -5.89 8.71
C ASN A 85 13.47 -7.18 9.37
N ILE A 86 14.31 -7.91 8.62
CA ILE A 86 14.83 -9.21 9.05
C ILE A 86 15.85 -9.09 10.19
N ASP A 87 16.61 -8.01 10.25
CA ASP A 87 17.65 -7.87 11.28
C ASP A 87 17.01 -7.55 12.64
N ILE A 88 15.98 -6.69 12.66
CA ILE A 88 15.16 -6.51 13.87
C ILE A 88 14.50 -7.84 14.25
N MET A 89 13.96 -8.60 13.28
CA MET A 89 13.30 -9.88 13.57
C MET A 89 14.26 -10.90 14.21
N LYS A 90 15.52 -10.99 13.73
CA LYS A 90 16.55 -11.84 14.36
C LYS A 90 16.81 -11.43 15.80
N HIS A 91 16.88 -10.13 16.07
CA HIS A 91 17.05 -9.63 17.43
C HIS A 91 15.86 -10.00 18.32
N ILE A 92 14.64 -9.82 17.85
CA ILE A 92 13.41 -10.23 18.55
C ILE A 92 13.42 -11.73 18.84
N LEU A 93 13.72 -12.56 17.86
CA LEU A 93 13.78 -14.03 18.03
C LEU A 93 14.80 -14.47 19.09
N LYS A 94 15.93 -13.78 19.23
CA LYS A 94 16.95 -14.06 20.24
C LYS A 94 16.41 -13.97 21.67
N TYR A 95 15.46 -13.09 21.94
CA TYR A 95 14.93 -12.84 23.28
C TYR A 95 13.54 -13.45 23.51
N ARG A 96 12.97 -14.13 22.51
CA ARG A 96 11.60 -14.67 22.58
C ARG A 96 11.38 -15.60 23.77
N GLU A 97 12.27 -16.55 23.99
CA GLU A 97 12.17 -17.52 25.09
C GLU A 97 12.26 -16.84 26.47
N LYS A 98 13.12 -15.83 26.59
CA LYS A 98 13.31 -15.08 27.85
C LYS A 98 12.05 -14.32 28.23
N TYR A 99 11.40 -13.66 27.27
CA TYR A 99 10.26 -12.76 27.52
C TYR A 99 8.90 -13.36 27.14
N ARG A 100 8.89 -14.58 26.60
CA ARG A 100 7.69 -15.41 26.36
C ARG A 100 6.61 -14.80 25.45
N TYR A 101 6.97 -13.91 24.53
CA TYR A 101 6.05 -13.39 23.52
C TYR A 101 6.05 -14.28 22.26
N LYS A 102 4.96 -14.20 21.46
CA LYS A 102 4.89 -14.74 20.11
C LYS A 102 5.51 -13.76 19.12
N ALA A 103 6.45 -14.23 18.29
CA ALA A 103 7.13 -13.42 17.28
C ALA A 103 6.40 -13.50 15.93
N LEU A 104 6.01 -12.36 15.37
CA LEU A 104 5.20 -12.27 14.16
C LEU A 104 5.95 -11.47 13.10
N TYR A 105 6.00 -11.98 11.85
CA TYR A 105 6.63 -11.24 10.75
C TYR A 105 5.62 -10.71 9.74
N ARG A 106 5.52 -9.38 9.63
CA ARG A 106 4.67 -8.67 8.69
C ARG A 106 5.42 -8.37 7.40
N PHE A 107 5.03 -9.02 6.30
CA PHE A 107 5.56 -8.77 4.95
C PHE A 107 4.58 -7.92 4.16
N SER A 108 4.70 -6.59 4.26
CA SER A 108 3.76 -5.65 3.67
C SER A 108 4.12 -5.25 2.24
N PHE A 109 5.39 -5.30 1.88
CA PHE A 109 5.89 -4.89 0.57
C PHE A 109 7.23 -5.54 0.25
N PRO A 110 7.47 -6.01 -0.98
CA PRO A 110 8.72 -6.69 -1.37
C PRO A 110 9.85 -5.68 -1.67
N LYS A 111 10.26 -4.89 -0.65
CA LYS A 111 11.24 -3.78 -0.78
C LYS A 111 12.48 -4.16 -1.58
N ARG A 112 13.04 -5.35 -1.30
CA ARG A 112 14.25 -5.82 -1.99
C ARG A 112 14.01 -6.06 -3.48
N SER A 113 12.88 -6.69 -3.84
CA SER A 113 12.53 -6.93 -5.24
C SER A 113 12.30 -5.63 -6.00
N VAL A 114 11.63 -4.66 -5.36
CA VAL A 114 11.46 -3.32 -5.93
C VAL A 114 12.81 -2.64 -6.14
N LYS A 115 13.70 -2.64 -5.13
CA LYS A 115 15.04 -2.08 -5.28
C LYS A 115 15.79 -2.72 -6.44
N MET A 116 15.71 -4.04 -6.61
CA MET A 116 16.33 -4.73 -7.74
C MET A 116 15.77 -4.26 -9.09
N CYS A 117 14.46 -4.03 -9.19
CA CYS A 117 13.84 -3.49 -10.40
C CYS A 117 14.30 -2.05 -10.67
N CYS A 118 14.36 -1.19 -9.65
CA CYS A 118 14.89 0.16 -9.77
C CYS A 118 16.36 0.15 -10.23
N ASP A 119 17.22 -0.63 -9.56
CA ASP A 119 18.65 -0.74 -9.89
C ASP A 119 18.84 -1.28 -11.33
N LYS A 120 17.97 -2.18 -11.81
CA LYS A 120 17.96 -2.68 -13.18
C LYS A 120 17.53 -1.60 -14.18
N ALA A 121 16.46 -0.87 -13.89
CA ALA A 121 15.95 0.22 -14.72
C ALA A 121 16.99 1.37 -14.86
N ASP A 122 17.72 1.65 -13.78
CA ASP A 122 18.78 2.66 -13.78
C ASP A 122 20.16 2.14 -14.21
N LYS A 123 20.26 0.88 -14.64
CA LYS A 123 21.54 0.23 -15.02
C LYS A 123 22.61 0.21 -13.92
N LYS A 124 22.19 0.30 -12.65
CA LYS A 124 23.07 0.33 -11.47
C LYS A 124 23.28 -1.04 -10.83
N GLN A 125 22.65 -2.10 -11.36
CA GLN A 125 22.71 -3.42 -10.77
C GLN A 125 24.09 -4.07 -10.91
N SER A 126 24.81 -4.26 -9.79
CA SER A 126 26.11 -4.93 -9.77
C SER A 126 25.96 -6.46 -9.89
N LEU A 127 26.95 -7.14 -10.49
CA LEU A 127 27.04 -8.60 -10.55
C LEU A 127 26.98 -9.21 -9.13
N LEU A 128 27.67 -8.60 -8.17
CA LEU A 128 27.70 -9.05 -6.78
C LEU A 128 26.30 -9.03 -6.15
N SER A 129 25.48 -7.99 -6.42
CA SER A 129 24.11 -7.93 -5.91
C SER A 129 23.24 -9.05 -6.46
N ARG A 130 23.43 -9.43 -7.73
CA ARG A 130 22.70 -10.55 -8.36
C ARG A 130 23.02 -11.89 -7.70
N LEU A 131 24.29 -12.15 -7.39
CA LEU A 131 24.74 -13.38 -6.74
C LEU A 131 24.30 -13.48 -5.28
N LEU A 132 24.28 -12.37 -4.54
CA LEU A 132 23.91 -12.34 -3.12
C LEU A 132 22.39 -12.40 -2.87
N ASN A 133 21.55 -12.04 -3.83
CA ASN A 133 20.11 -12.00 -3.65
C ASN A 133 19.47 -13.35 -3.28
N PRO A 134 19.80 -14.49 -3.91
CA PRO A 134 19.28 -15.79 -3.51
C PRO A 134 19.64 -16.16 -2.07
N LEU A 135 20.88 -15.83 -1.63
CA LEU A 135 21.35 -16.08 -0.27
C LEU A 135 20.59 -15.23 0.75
N LYS A 136 20.34 -13.96 0.42
CA LYS A 136 19.53 -13.06 1.25
C LYS A 136 18.08 -13.56 1.37
N THR A 137 17.47 -14.02 0.27
CA THR A 137 16.11 -14.61 0.30
C THR A 137 16.08 -15.89 1.13
N LYS A 138 17.10 -16.76 1.00
CA LYS A 138 17.21 -17.97 1.82
C LYS A 138 17.31 -17.63 3.32
N ASN A 139 18.15 -16.67 3.67
CA ASN A 139 18.30 -16.21 5.06
C ASN A 139 17.01 -15.57 5.61
N GLU A 140 16.33 -14.76 4.81
CA GLU A 140 15.04 -14.18 5.15
C GLU A 140 13.99 -15.27 5.43
N THR A 141 13.83 -16.21 4.50
CA THR A 141 12.93 -17.37 4.66
C THR A 141 13.24 -18.17 5.92
N LYS A 142 14.53 -18.47 6.16
CA LYS A 142 14.96 -19.17 7.37
C LYS A 142 14.56 -18.41 8.65
N THR A 143 14.78 -17.12 8.68
CA THR A 143 14.44 -16.28 9.84
C THR A 143 12.92 -16.23 10.06
N ILE A 144 12.14 -16.07 8.99
CA ILE A 144 10.66 -16.02 9.09
C ILE A 144 10.12 -17.37 9.58
N ASN A 145 10.67 -18.50 9.13
CA ASN A 145 10.24 -19.83 9.58
C ASN A 145 10.53 -20.12 11.06
N LEU A 146 11.26 -19.26 11.75
CA LEU A 146 11.44 -19.30 13.21
C LEU A 146 10.37 -18.49 13.96
N CYS A 147 9.55 -17.71 13.26
CA CYS A 147 8.45 -16.94 13.86
C CYS A 147 7.23 -17.84 14.15
N ASP A 148 6.31 -17.34 14.97
CA ASP A 148 5.06 -18.04 15.30
C ASP A 148 4.00 -17.84 14.20
N ALA A 149 4.01 -16.71 13.48
CA ALA A 149 3.19 -16.51 12.30
C ALA A 149 3.81 -15.53 11.29
N PHE A 150 3.39 -15.71 10.03
CA PHE A 150 3.74 -14.89 8.88
C PHE A 150 2.53 -14.11 8.38
N LEU A 151 2.67 -12.78 8.24
CA LEU A 151 1.57 -11.90 7.82
C LEU A 151 1.88 -11.21 6.48
N PRO A 152 1.72 -11.90 5.33
CA PRO A 152 1.87 -11.28 4.02
C PRO A 152 0.64 -10.44 3.66
N THR A 153 0.79 -9.52 2.71
CA THR A 153 -0.31 -8.70 2.19
C THR A 153 -1.35 -9.52 1.44
N SER A 154 -0.91 -10.59 0.76
CA SER A 154 -1.78 -11.51 0.03
C SER A 154 -1.16 -12.91 -0.06
N GLN A 155 -1.98 -13.90 -0.37
CA GLN A 155 -1.50 -15.25 -0.68
C GLN A 155 -0.62 -15.28 -1.95
N ARG A 156 -0.92 -14.42 -2.94
CA ARG A 156 -0.10 -14.30 -4.16
C ARG A 156 1.27 -13.72 -3.84
N MET A 157 1.32 -12.68 -2.99
CA MET A 157 2.59 -12.09 -2.53
C MET A 157 3.44 -13.12 -1.77
N HIS A 158 2.83 -13.92 -0.88
CA HIS A 158 3.51 -15.03 -0.23
C HIS A 158 4.14 -15.98 -1.25
N LYS A 159 3.32 -16.49 -2.19
CA LYS A 159 3.77 -17.44 -3.23
C LYS A 159 4.84 -16.85 -4.17
N ALA A 160 4.71 -15.57 -4.54
CA ALA A 160 5.62 -14.93 -5.49
C ALA A 160 7.01 -14.63 -4.89
N PHE A 161 7.08 -14.22 -3.63
CA PHE A 161 8.33 -13.71 -3.05
C PHE A 161 8.96 -14.61 -1.98
N LEU A 162 8.16 -15.33 -1.22
CA LEU A 162 8.60 -16.15 -0.09
C LEU A 162 7.92 -17.54 -0.07
N PRO A 163 7.91 -18.29 -1.19
CA PRO A 163 7.14 -19.54 -1.32
C PRO A 163 7.57 -20.67 -0.37
N LYS A 164 8.75 -20.55 0.24
CA LYS A 164 9.30 -21.54 1.18
C LYS A 164 9.06 -21.18 2.66
N VAL A 165 8.31 -20.13 2.94
CA VAL A 165 7.77 -19.88 4.28
C VAL A 165 6.60 -20.82 4.51
N ASN A 166 6.68 -21.65 5.58
CA ASN A 166 5.77 -22.76 5.83
C ASN A 166 5.16 -22.76 7.25
N ILE A 167 5.15 -21.59 7.90
CA ILE A 167 4.53 -21.38 9.21
C ILE A 167 3.08 -20.86 9.06
N PRO A 168 2.27 -20.81 10.15
CA PRO A 168 0.94 -20.23 10.13
C PRO A 168 0.90 -18.89 9.43
N THR A 169 0.03 -18.75 8.44
CA THR A 169 -0.07 -17.56 7.60
C THR A 169 -1.38 -16.83 7.83
N ILE A 170 -1.29 -15.54 8.16
CA ILE A 170 -2.44 -14.65 8.39
C ILE A 170 -2.37 -13.53 7.35
N ILE A 171 -3.31 -13.48 6.40
CA ILE A 171 -3.33 -12.42 5.39
C ILE A 171 -3.65 -11.09 6.06
N CYS A 172 -2.80 -10.10 5.81
CA CYS A 172 -2.94 -8.75 6.33
C CYS A 172 -2.88 -7.77 5.15
N SER A 173 -4.00 -7.63 4.44
CA SER A 173 -4.11 -6.79 3.23
C SER A 173 -4.43 -5.33 3.56
N PRO A 174 -4.14 -4.37 2.67
CA PRO A 174 -4.87 -3.11 2.66
C PRO A 174 -6.37 -3.37 2.52
N ALA A 175 -7.18 -2.43 3.03
CA ALA A 175 -8.62 -2.52 3.01
C ALA A 175 -9.23 -1.12 2.95
N ILE A 176 -10.52 -1.01 2.65
CA ILE A 176 -11.25 0.24 2.76
C ILE A 176 -11.52 0.56 4.24
N ASN A 177 -11.47 1.84 4.60
CA ASN A 177 -11.80 2.29 5.95
C ASN A 177 -13.28 2.76 6.00
N PRO A 178 -14.18 2.01 6.63
CA PRO A 178 -15.59 2.40 6.71
C PRO A 178 -15.85 3.73 7.43
N GLN A 179 -14.90 4.19 8.26
CA GLN A 179 -15.03 5.47 8.99
C GLN A 179 -14.49 6.68 8.20
N SER A 180 -13.87 6.47 7.05
CA SER A 180 -13.26 7.52 6.22
C SER A 180 -13.84 7.49 4.81
N LEU A 181 -15.15 7.36 4.70
CA LEU A 181 -15.84 7.46 3.41
C LEU A 181 -16.13 8.94 3.12
N HIS A 182 -15.95 9.34 1.89
CA HIS A 182 -16.21 10.67 1.39
C HIS A 182 -17.27 10.62 0.28
N GLU A 183 -18.11 11.64 0.20
CA GLU A 183 -19.01 11.79 -0.93
C GLU A 183 -18.23 12.18 -2.18
N ASN A 184 -18.58 11.60 -3.31
CA ASN A 184 -18.07 12.02 -4.60
C ASN A 184 -18.61 13.42 -4.93
N LYS A 185 -17.73 14.41 -5.00
CA LYS A 185 -18.06 15.81 -5.30
C LYS A 185 -18.06 16.01 -6.81
N GLN A 186 -19.14 15.61 -7.46
CA GLN A 186 -19.28 15.85 -8.90
C GLN A 186 -19.05 17.30 -9.30
N HIS A 187 -18.25 17.51 -10.31
CA HIS A 187 -18.11 18.80 -10.95
C HIS A 187 -19.18 18.99 -12.06
N LYS A 188 -19.55 20.24 -12.32
CA LYS A 188 -20.57 20.58 -13.34
C LYS A 188 -20.06 20.61 -14.79
N GLY A 189 -18.72 20.51 -14.99
CA GLY A 189 -18.09 20.54 -16.32
C GLY A 189 -18.40 19.29 -17.15
N GLU A 190 -18.29 19.41 -18.48
CA GLU A 190 -18.48 18.27 -19.41
C GLU A 190 -17.23 17.37 -19.47
N GLU A 191 -16.07 17.89 -19.12
CA GLU A 191 -14.82 17.15 -19.09
C GLU A 191 -14.84 15.95 -18.11
N LYS A 192 -14.19 14.85 -18.47
CA LYS A 192 -13.99 13.72 -17.57
C LYS A 192 -12.67 13.90 -16.81
N ARG A 193 -12.69 13.79 -15.50
CA ARG A 193 -11.52 13.98 -14.62
C ARG A 193 -10.97 12.66 -14.16
N PHE A 194 -9.75 12.37 -14.58
CA PHE A 194 -8.98 11.23 -14.12
C PHE A 194 -8.07 11.63 -12.96
N VAL A 195 -7.83 10.74 -11.99
CA VAL A 195 -6.88 10.99 -10.91
C VAL A 195 -5.90 9.84 -10.75
N TYR A 196 -4.61 10.15 -10.76
CA TYR A 196 -3.53 9.24 -10.40
C TYR A 196 -2.94 9.67 -9.06
N ALA A 197 -2.98 8.78 -8.05
CA ALA A 197 -2.37 9.01 -6.75
C ALA A 197 -1.18 8.05 -6.54
N GLY A 198 0.02 8.60 -6.32
CA GLY A 198 1.19 7.79 -5.99
C GLY A 198 2.48 8.23 -6.66
N THR A 199 3.52 7.42 -6.48
CA THR A 199 4.85 7.68 -7.05
C THR A 199 4.81 7.58 -8.56
N VAL A 200 5.44 8.55 -9.21
CA VAL A 200 5.74 8.55 -10.64
C VAL A 200 7.21 8.17 -10.81
N ASP A 201 7.49 7.00 -11.37
CA ASP A 201 8.85 6.50 -11.57
C ASP A 201 8.95 5.55 -12.78
N LYS A 202 10.19 5.18 -13.12
CA LYS A 202 10.48 4.27 -14.25
C LYS A 202 9.96 2.84 -14.04
N VAL A 203 9.88 2.37 -12.80
CA VAL A 203 9.43 0.98 -12.52
C VAL A 203 7.93 0.86 -12.69
N ARG A 204 7.21 1.96 -12.47
CA ARG A 204 5.76 2.05 -12.73
C ARG A 204 5.43 2.33 -14.19
N GLU A 205 6.47 2.61 -14.99
CA GLU A 205 6.34 2.88 -16.43
C GLU A 205 5.24 3.92 -16.74
N PHE A 206 5.18 4.99 -15.92
CA PHE A 206 4.10 5.99 -16.03
C PHE A 206 4.09 6.71 -17.38
N GLU A 207 5.22 6.72 -18.10
CA GLU A 207 5.30 7.20 -19.49
C GLU A 207 4.35 6.44 -20.43
N THR A 208 4.09 5.14 -20.20
CA THR A 208 3.09 4.37 -20.95
C THR A 208 1.68 4.96 -20.79
N VAL A 209 1.34 5.37 -19.59
CA VAL A 209 0.06 6.03 -19.30
C VAL A 209 -0.02 7.40 -19.98
N LEU A 210 1.03 8.23 -19.89
CA LEU A 210 1.06 9.52 -20.59
C LEU A 210 1.00 9.38 -22.11
N ASN A 211 1.71 8.39 -22.67
CA ASN A 211 1.64 8.06 -24.09
C ASN A 211 0.21 7.70 -24.54
N ALA A 212 -0.53 6.98 -23.70
CA ALA A 212 -1.92 6.63 -24.00
C ALA A 212 -2.82 7.88 -23.99
N PHE A 213 -2.69 8.74 -22.99
CA PHE A 213 -3.43 10.02 -22.95
C PHE A 213 -3.08 10.94 -24.12
N ALA A 214 -1.83 10.95 -24.58
CA ALA A 214 -1.39 11.74 -25.73
C ALA A 214 -1.94 11.25 -27.08
N LYS A 215 -2.54 10.07 -27.13
CA LYS A 215 -3.20 9.52 -28.33
C LYS A 215 -4.71 9.66 -28.35
N LEU A 216 -5.31 10.21 -27.30
CA LEU A 216 -6.74 10.43 -27.23
C LEU A 216 -7.18 11.45 -28.30
N ILE A 217 -8.27 11.13 -28.96
CA ILE A 217 -8.91 12.01 -29.97
C ILE A 217 -9.86 13.00 -29.30
N ASN A 218 -10.63 12.51 -28.31
CA ASN A 218 -11.53 13.36 -27.55
C ASN A 218 -10.72 14.24 -26.56
N PRO A 219 -10.79 15.60 -26.66
CA PRO A 219 -10.05 16.49 -25.77
C PRO A 219 -10.75 16.79 -24.44
N GLN A 220 -11.94 16.23 -24.19
CA GLN A 220 -12.76 16.57 -23.00
C GLN A 220 -12.35 15.76 -21.78
N TRP A 221 -11.10 15.92 -21.37
CA TRP A 221 -10.57 15.26 -20.16
C TRP A 221 -9.54 16.12 -19.43
N LYS A 222 -9.35 15.80 -18.15
CA LYS A 222 -8.26 16.30 -17.30
C LYS A 222 -7.63 15.13 -16.57
N LEU A 223 -6.33 15.21 -16.28
CA LEU A 223 -5.60 14.24 -15.47
C LEU A 223 -4.97 14.93 -14.26
N PHE A 224 -5.45 14.61 -13.08
CA PHE A 224 -4.88 15.05 -11.81
C PHE A 224 -3.83 14.03 -11.36
N ILE A 225 -2.60 14.48 -11.09
CA ILE A 225 -1.51 13.62 -10.62
C ILE A 225 -1.10 14.07 -9.23
N SER A 226 -1.45 13.30 -8.20
CA SER A 226 -0.95 13.53 -6.84
C SER A 226 0.28 12.67 -6.57
N THR A 227 1.43 13.34 -6.41
CA THR A 227 2.72 12.68 -6.19
C THR A 227 3.58 13.48 -5.21
N ARG A 228 4.54 12.82 -4.55
CA ARG A 228 5.53 13.48 -3.69
C ARG A 228 6.65 14.11 -4.49
N ASP A 229 7.02 13.51 -5.63
CA ASP A 229 8.07 14.01 -6.54
C ASP A 229 7.43 14.79 -7.69
N THR A 230 7.05 16.03 -7.36
CA THR A 230 6.40 16.92 -8.34
C THR A 230 7.41 17.40 -9.39
N GLU A 231 8.66 17.62 -9.01
CA GLU A 231 9.71 18.11 -9.93
C GLU A 231 9.98 17.09 -11.05
N TYR A 232 10.21 15.83 -10.68
CA TYR A 232 10.37 14.75 -11.66
C TYR A 232 9.14 14.59 -12.56
N THR A 233 7.95 14.75 -11.98
CA THR A 233 6.69 14.63 -12.71
C THR A 233 6.52 15.75 -13.72
N TYR A 234 6.81 17.00 -13.36
CA TYR A 234 6.80 18.12 -14.30
C TYR A 234 7.83 17.93 -15.42
N ALA A 235 9.06 17.51 -15.10
CA ALA A 235 10.08 17.23 -16.11
C ALA A 235 9.65 16.10 -17.09
N MET A 236 8.84 15.14 -16.62
CA MET A 236 8.25 14.11 -17.49
C MET A 236 7.16 14.69 -18.39
N ILE A 237 6.25 15.50 -17.86
CA ILE A 237 5.13 16.12 -18.60
C ILE A 237 5.62 17.05 -19.70
N GLU A 238 6.76 17.75 -19.51
CA GLU A 238 7.36 18.60 -20.55
C GLU A 238 7.70 17.87 -21.85
N LYS A 239 7.82 16.54 -21.81
CA LYS A 239 8.00 15.71 -23.01
C LYS A 239 6.70 15.53 -23.82
N TYR A 240 5.56 15.95 -23.27
CA TYR A 240 4.22 15.77 -23.85
C TYR A 240 3.49 17.12 -24.04
N PRO A 241 4.00 18.02 -24.89
CA PRO A 241 3.44 19.36 -25.03
C PRO A 241 1.98 19.37 -25.51
N SER A 242 1.55 18.34 -26.26
CA SER A 242 0.17 18.24 -26.77
C SER A 242 -0.90 18.02 -25.70
N ILE A 243 -0.50 17.51 -24.53
CA ILE A 243 -1.43 17.20 -23.43
C ILE A 243 -1.12 17.94 -22.13
N LYS A 244 -0.09 18.77 -22.13
CA LYS A 244 0.37 19.48 -20.92
C LYS A 244 -0.75 20.27 -20.25
N GLU A 245 -1.57 20.98 -21.02
CA GLU A 245 -2.68 21.80 -20.53
C GLU A 245 -3.85 20.98 -19.93
N HIS A 246 -3.87 19.68 -20.17
CA HIS A 246 -4.85 18.76 -19.58
C HIS A 246 -4.38 18.15 -18.26
N ILE A 247 -3.12 18.38 -17.83
CA ILE A 247 -2.52 17.72 -16.67
C ILE A 247 -2.30 18.73 -15.56
N GLU A 248 -2.77 18.40 -14.37
CA GLU A 248 -2.53 19.16 -13.15
C GLU A 248 -1.80 18.30 -12.12
N VAL A 249 -0.68 18.83 -11.56
CA VAL A 249 0.15 18.12 -10.59
C VAL A 249 -0.06 18.67 -9.19
N TYR A 250 -0.28 17.76 -8.25
CA TYR A 250 -0.55 18.05 -6.85
C TYR A 250 0.44 17.32 -5.93
N ASN A 251 0.65 17.89 -4.74
CA ASN A 251 1.33 17.22 -3.63
C ASN A 251 0.41 17.21 -2.41
N ALA A 252 -0.49 16.23 -2.36
CA ALA A 252 -1.35 16.03 -1.21
C ALA A 252 -0.53 15.44 -0.05
N LYS A 253 -0.18 16.25 0.94
CA LYS A 253 0.68 15.86 2.07
C LYS A 253 -0.05 15.01 3.12
N THR A 254 -1.37 15.18 3.26
CA THR A 254 -2.21 14.46 4.22
C THR A 254 -3.20 13.55 3.52
N LYS A 255 -3.73 12.58 4.25
CA LYS A 255 -4.77 11.68 3.76
C LYS A 255 -6.02 12.44 3.36
N ASP A 256 -6.46 13.38 4.17
CA ASP A 256 -7.65 14.18 3.91
C ASP A 256 -7.50 15.02 2.64
N ALA A 257 -6.36 15.70 2.46
CA ALA A 257 -6.08 16.44 1.23
C ALA A 257 -6.08 15.55 -0.02
N LEU A 258 -5.58 14.31 0.11
CA LEU A 258 -5.62 13.33 -0.98
C LEU A 258 -7.06 12.90 -1.29
N LEU A 259 -7.86 12.59 -0.28
CA LEU A 259 -9.26 12.18 -0.47
C LEU A 259 -10.12 13.32 -1.02
N GLU A 260 -9.88 14.56 -0.60
CA GLU A 260 -10.53 15.73 -1.17
C GLU A 260 -10.19 15.94 -2.67
N LEU A 261 -8.95 15.67 -3.08
CA LEU A 261 -8.56 15.70 -4.48
C LEU A 261 -9.25 14.57 -5.27
N ILE A 262 -9.25 13.36 -4.73
CA ILE A 262 -9.88 12.19 -5.33
C ILE A 262 -11.39 12.45 -5.52
N ALA A 263 -12.06 13.01 -4.52
CA ALA A 263 -13.49 13.29 -4.58
C ALA A 263 -13.90 14.29 -5.68
N LYS A 264 -12.96 15.01 -6.29
CA LYS A 264 -13.17 15.94 -7.43
C LYS A 264 -12.99 15.25 -8.79
N ALA A 265 -12.59 13.99 -8.80
CA ALA A 265 -12.36 13.22 -10.03
C ALA A 265 -13.51 12.24 -10.29
N ASP A 266 -13.65 11.86 -11.56
CA ASP A 266 -14.64 10.88 -12.01
C ASP A 266 -14.06 9.46 -11.99
N ILE A 267 -12.78 9.30 -12.33
CA ILE A 267 -12.15 7.97 -12.52
C ILE A 267 -10.73 7.95 -11.91
N GLY A 268 -10.48 6.98 -11.04
CA GLY A 268 -9.16 6.69 -10.51
C GLY A 268 -8.29 5.87 -11.47
N VAL A 269 -7.04 6.26 -11.64
CA VAL A 269 -6.07 5.55 -12.50
C VAL A 269 -5.16 4.69 -11.64
N ALA A 270 -5.33 3.38 -11.73
CA ALA A 270 -4.49 2.39 -11.03
C ALA A 270 -3.77 1.45 -12.03
N LEU A 271 -3.34 2.01 -13.15
CA LEU A 271 -2.58 1.32 -14.19
C LEU A 271 -1.14 1.13 -13.73
N LEU A 272 -0.69 -0.10 -13.70
CA LEU A 272 0.65 -0.54 -13.30
C LEU A 272 1.09 -1.71 -14.17
N PRO A 273 2.40 -1.86 -14.49
CA PRO A 273 2.89 -3.03 -15.22
C PRO A 273 2.45 -4.35 -14.59
N ASP A 274 2.09 -5.34 -15.41
CA ASP A 274 1.70 -6.67 -14.94
C ASP A 274 2.92 -7.50 -14.53
N ILE A 275 3.56 -7.09 -13.45
CA ILE A 275 4.71 -7.78 -12.83
C ILE A 275 4.40 -8.17 -11.38
N PRO A 276 5.06 -9.22 -10.83
CA PRO A 276 4.77 -9.74 -9.49
C PRO A 276 4.74 -8.69 -8.38
N ILE A 277 5.50 -7.61 -8.51
CA ILE A 277 5.54 -6.51 -7.53
C ILE A 277 4.18 -5.80 -7.43
N TYR A 278 3.50 -5.61 -8.55
CA TYR A 278 2.25 -4.84 -8.63
C TYR A 278 1.00 -5.69 -8.75
N ASN A 279 1.11 -6.90 -9.34
CA ASN A 279 -0.03 -7.79 -9.55
C ASN A 279 -0.27 -8.81 -8.42
N SER A 280 0.53 -8.77 -7.34
CA SER A 280 0.38 -9.72 -6.23
C SER A 280 -0.57 -9.24 -5.12
N ALA A 281 -0.98 -7.98 -5.13
CA ALA A 281 -1.94 -7.41 -4.18
C ALA A 281 -2.66 -6.20 -4.79
N THR A 282 -3.85 -5.87 -4.30
CA THR A 282 -4.56 -4.65 -4.67
C THR A 282 -3.75 -3.42 -4.22
N PRO A 283 -3.42 -2.48 -5.13
CA PRO A 283 -2.72 -1.25 -4.77
C PRO A 283 -3.51 -0.42 -3.75
N VAL A 284 -2.82 0.20 -2.79
CA VAL A 284 -3.45 1.01 -1.73
C VAL A 284 -4.32 2.13 -2.32
N LYS A 285 -3.89 2.78 -3.40
CA LYS A 285 -4.63 3.85 -4.07
C LYS A 285 -6.06 3.45 -4.50
N VAL A 286 -6.29 2.17 -4.79
CA VAL A 286 -7.62 1.66 -5.17
C VAL A 286 -8.60 1.84 -4.01
N PHE A 287 -8.17 1.54 -2.78
CA PHE A 287 -9.00 1.76 -1.59
C PHE A 287 -9.26 3.25 -1.34
N ASP A 288 -8.28 4.10 -1.65
CA ASP A 288 -8.42 5.55 -1.55
C ASP A 288 -9.46 6.08 -2.54
N TYR A 289 -9.44 5.60 -3.78
CA TYR A 289 -10.43 5.98 -4.79
C TYR A 289 -11.85 5.55 -4.37
N TYR A 290 -12.02 4.30 -4.00
CA TYR A 290 -13.33 3.81 -3.56
C TYR A 290 -13.77 4.36 -2.20
N SER A 291 -12.89 4.92 -1.39
CA SER A 291 -13.31 5.69 -0.20
C SER A 291 -14.18 6.89 -0.57
N SER A 292 -14.03 7.43 -1.80
CA SER A 292 -14.88 8.51 -2.37
C SER A 292 -15.82 7.99 -3.45
N ALA A 293 -16.10 6.70 -3.52
CA ALA A 293 -16.90 6.05 -4.57
C ALA A 293 -16.44 6.42 -6.00
N VAL A 294 -15.15 6.73 -6.19
CA VAL A 294 -14.51 6.96 -7.49
C VAL A 294 -14.09 5.62 -8.08
N PRO A 295 -14.67 5.18 -9.21
CA PRO A 295 -14.34 3.91 -9.83
C PRO A 295 -12.93 3.91 -10.41
N CYS A 296 -12.33 2.74 -10.54
CA CYS A 296 -10.95 2.59 -11.01
C CYS A 296 -10.85 2.04 -12.43
N LEU A 297 -9.97 2.64 -13.23
CA LEU A 297 -9.33 2.00 -14.37
C LEU A 297 -8.05 1.30 -13.89
N MET A 298 -7.97 -0.02 -14.02
CA MET A 298 -6.89 -0.85 -13.51
C MET A 298 -6.29 -1.74 -14.59
N THR A 299 -5.04 -2.15 -14.39
CA THR A 299 -4.45 -3.19 -15.22
C THR A 299 -5.17 -4.51 -15.00
N ASP A 300 -5.55 -5.19 -16.07
CA ASP A 300 -6.04 -6.56 -16.00
C ASP A 300 -4.93 -7.47 -15.47
N SER A 301 -5.13 -8.03 -14.33
CA SER A 301 -4.21 -8.95 -13.69
C SER A 301 -4.98 -10.06 -12.99
N GLY A 302 -4.38 -11.22 -12.88
CA GLY A 302 -5.08 -12.32 -12.23
C GLY A 302 -5.42 -12.06 -10.74
N HIS A 303 -4.90 -10.99 -10.11
CA HIS A 303 -5.30 -10.57 -8.78
C HIS A 303 -6.50 -9.63 -8.81
N THR A 304 -6.51 -8.67 -9.73
CA THR A 304 -7.59 -7.67 -9.88
C THR A 304 -8.94 -8.38 -10.07
N ASN A 305 -8.97 -9.39 -10.93
CA ASN A 305 -10.17 -10.19 -11.22
C ASN A 305 -10.66 -11.06 -10.06
N THR A 306 -9.88 -11.21 -8.98
CA THR A 306 -10.35 -11.88 -7.75
C THR A 306 -11.12 -10.96 -6.82
N VAL A 307 -11.01 -9.65 -7.03
CA VAL A 307 -11.62 -8.63 -6.16
C VAL A 307 -12.77 -7.92 -6.86
N PHE A 308 -12.58 -7.60 -8.15
CA PHE A 308 -13.49 -6.79 -8.95
C PHE A 308 -13.93 -7.52 -10.22
N THR A 309 -15.03 -7.03 -10.82
CA THR A 309 -15.61 -7.51 -12.08
C THR A 309 -15.59 -6.37 -13.10
N ASP A 310 -14.95 -6.60 -14.26
CA ASP A 310 -14.87 -5.59 -15.34
C ASP A 310 -16.25 -5.08 -15.73
N CYS A 311 -16.33 -3.79 -16.00
CA CYS A 311 -17.55 -3.06 -16.40
C CYS A 311 -18.71 -3.11 -15.38
N THR A 312 -18.49 -3.67 -14.18
CA THR A 312 -19.51 -3.77 -13.13
C THR A 312 -19.16 -2.89 -11.94
N ASP A 313 -17.96 -3.07 -11.38
CA ASP A 313 -17.47 -2.38 -10.20
C ASP A 313 -16.06 -1.79 -10.37
N ALA A 314 -15.45 -2.00 -11.56
CA ALA A 314 -14.20 -1.42 -12.03
C ALA A 314 -14.09 -1.53 -13.56
N TRP A 315 -13.02 -0.99 -14.16
CA TRP A 315 -12.66 -1.22 -15.54
C TRP A 315 -11.23 -1.75 -15.66
N PHE A 316 -11.04 -2.70 -16.58
CA PHE A 316 -9.74 -3.31 -16.83
C PHE A 316 -9.26 -3.10 -18.26
N CYS A 317 -7.95 -3.01 -18.41
CA CYS A 317 -7.26 -3.10 -19.71
C CYS A 317 -5.87 -3.71 -19.51
N ASP A 318 -5.28 -4.19 -20.59
CA ASP A 318 -3.88 -4.57 -20.57
C ASP A 318 -2.98 -3.34 -20.41
N PHE A 319 -1.81 -3.53 -19.79
CA PHE A 319 -0.86 -2.44 -19.59
C PHE A 319 -0.05 -2.19 -20.88
N THR A 320 -0.76 -1.81 -21.93
CA THR A 320 -0.20 -1.35 -23.22
C THR A 320 -0.75 0.02 -23.56
N GLN A 321 0.04 0.83 -24.28
CA GLN A 321 -0.43 2.15 -24.72
C GLN A 321 -1.75 2.03 -25.49
N GLU A 322 -1.87 1.04 -26.37
CA GLU A 322 -3.03 0.85 -27.25
C GLU A 322 -4.30 0.52 -26.44
N ASP A 323 -4.23 -0.47 -25.54
CA ASP A 323 -5.41 -0.88 -24.79
C ASP A 323 -5.83 0.16 -23.76
N ILE A 324 -4.86 0.84 -23.13
CA ILE A 324 -5.13 1.98 -22.25
C ILE A 324 -5.86 3.09 -23.03
N THR A 325 -5.36 3.45 -24.24
CA THR A 325 -6.00 4.47 -25.08
C THR A 325 -7.43 4.08 -25.43
N LYS A 326 -7.65 2.85 -25.93
CA LYS A 326 -8.99 2.34 -26.27
C LYS A 326 -9.95 2.37 -25.07
N LYS A 327 -9.47 1.95 -23.90
CA LYS A 327 -10.31 1.93 -22.70
C LYS A 327 -10.65 3.35 -22.26
N ILE A 328 -9.70 4.30 -22.28
CA ILE A 328 -9.98 5.70 -21.92
C ILE A 328 -10.97 6.32 -22.91
N GLU A 329 -10.82 6.13 -24.24
CA GLU A 329 -11.78 6.60 -25.23
C GLU A 329 -13.19 6.07 -24.95
N TYR A 330 -13.32 4.78 -24.62
CA TYR A 330 -14.60 4.22 -24.18
C TYR A 330 -15.13 4.91 -22.92
N LEU A 331 -14.28 5.13 -21.90
CA LEU A 331 -14.70 5.78 -20.66
C LEU A 331 -15.13 7.23 -20.88
N LEU A 332 -14.59 7.93 -21.89
CA LEU A 332 -14.99 9.27 -22.26
C LEU A 332 -16.40 9.31 -22.88
N THR A 333 -16.91 8.20 -23.40
CA THR A 333 -18.29 8.12 -23.94
C THR A 333 -19.36 7.89 -22.87
N LEU A 334 -18.98 7.42 -21.69
CA LEU A 334 -19.93 7.13 -20.61
C LEU A 334 -20.50 8.41 -20.00
N SER A 335 -21.75 8.39 -19.62
CA SER A 335 -22.36 9.46 -18.80
C SER A 335 -21.75 9.49 -17.39
N LYS A 336 -21.94 10.59 -16.67
CA LYS A 336 -21.48 10.69 -15.28
C LYS A 336 -22.23 9.70 -14.38
N GLU A 337 -23.50 9.49 -14.64
CA GLU A 337 -24.36 8.55 -13.91
C GLU A 337 -23.86 7.12 -14.05
N GLU A 338 -23.47 6.67 -15.26
CA GLU A 338 -22.90 5.36 -15.50
C GLU A 338 -21.59 5.19 -14.72
N VAL A 339 -20.72 6.20 -14.76
CA VAL A 339 -19.44 6.19 -14.02
C VAL A 339 -19.68 6.09 -12.51
N MET A 340 -20.62 6.87 -11.98
CA MET A 340 -20.97 6.85 -10.55
C MET A 340 -21.54 5.49 -10.11
N GLN A 341 -22.39 4.87 -10.92
CA GLN A 341 -22.94 3.55 -10.60
C GLN A 341 -21.83 2.49 -10.43
N VAL A 342 -20.81 2.52 -11.30
CA VAL A 342 -19.66 1.64 -11.18
C VAL A 342 -18.88 1.94 -9.89
N GLY A 343 -18.69 3.22 -9.57
CA GLY A 343 -18.00 3.63 -8.33
C GLY A 343 -18.72 3.19 -7.06
N ALA A 344 -20.04 3.37 -7.01
CA ALA A 344 -20.87 2.95 -5.88
C ALA A 344 -20.82 1.42 -5.68
N LYS A 345 -20.96 0.64 -6.76
CA LYS A 345 -20.84 -0.83 -6.69
C LYS A 345 -19.46 -1.30 -6.22
N GLY A 346 -18.38 -0.65 -6.70
CA GLY A 346 -17.03 -1.01 -6.28
C GLY A 346 -16.74 -0.63 -4.82
N GLN A 347 -17.29 0.48 -4.32
CA GLN A 347 -17.23 0.84 -2.90
C GLN A 347 -17.98 -0.20 -2.06
N GLU A 348 -19.23 -0.52 -2.40
CA GLU A 348 -20.04 -1.55 -1.74
C GLU A 348 -19.30 -2.90 -1.71
N ARG A 349 -18.75 -3.31 -2.85
CA ARG A 349 -17.95 -4.55 -2.96
C ARG A 349 -16.77 -4.57 -1.99
N LEU A 350 -16.01 -3.48 -1.89
CA LEU A 350 -14.87 -3.42 -0.98
C LEU A 350 -15.31 -3.37 0.49
N LEU A 351 -16.40 -2.68 0.81
CA LEU A 351 -16.98 -2.67 2.16
C LEU A 351 -17.43 -4.07 2.59
N ASP A 352 -17.91 -4.89 1.67
CA ASP A 352 -18.29 -6.27 1.94
C ASP A 352 -17.06 -7.19 2.12
N VAL A 353 -16.13 -7.20 1.15
CA VAL A 353 -15.09 -8.23 1.09
C VAL A 353 -13.72 -7.82 1.64
N LYS A 354 -13.44 -6.52 1.77
CA LYS A 354 -12.11 -5.98 2.14
C LYS A 354 -12.19 -4.69 2.95
N ASN A 355 -12.81 -4.74 4.12
CA ASN A 355 -12.81 -3.61 5.05
C ASN A 355 -11.92 -3.87 6.28
N TYR A 356 -11.42 -2.80 6.90
CA TYR A 356 -10.52 -2.90 8.06
C TYR A 356 -11.19 -3.47 9.31
N GLU A 357 -12.47 -3.31 9.49
CA GLU A 357 -13.18 -3.83 10.67
C GLU A 357 -13.20 -5.37 10.67
N THR A 358 -13.61 -5.97 9.55
CA THR A 358 -13.61 -7.43 9.37
C THR A 358 -12.19 -7.99 9.38
N LEU A 359 -11.24 -7.27 8.77
CA LEU A 359 -9.83 -7.68 8.75
C LEU A 359 -9.23 -7.71 10.15
N ALA A 360 -9.46 -6.68 10.96
CA ALA A 360 -8.96 -6.61 12.34
C ALA A 360 -9.52 -7.75 13.21
N LYS A 361 -10.83 -8.02 13.11
CA LYS A 361 -11.46 -9.15 13.79
C LYS A 361 -10.81 -10.48 13.40
N THR A 362 -10.61 -10.69 12.10
CA THR A 362 -9.98 -11.91 11.57
C THR A 362 -8.55 -12.07 12.06
N ILE A 363 -7.76 -10.99 12.07
CA ILE A 363 -6.37 -11.02 12.55
C ILE A 363 -6.37 -11.32 14.05
N ALA A 364 -7.17 -10.63 14.86
CA ALA A 364 -7.25 -10.84 16.30
C ALA A 364 -7.60 -12.28 16.65
N THR A 365 -8.66 -12.84 16.06
CA THR A 365 -9.07 -14.24 16.29
C THR A 365 -7.95 -15.24 15.94
N LYS A 366 -7.24 -15.01 14.83
CA LYS A 366 -6.13 -15.89 14.43
C LYS A 366 -4.90 -15.74 15.31
N LEU A 367 -4.62 -14.55 15.84
CA LEU A 367 -3.53 -14.34 16.80
C LEU A 367 -3.84 -14.99 18.15
N GLU A 368 -5.08 -14.92 18.61
CA GLU A 368 -5.52 -15.60 19.85
C GLU A 368 -5.40 -17.13 19.77
N ALA A 369 -5.50 -17.69 18.57
CA ALA A 369 -5.38 -19.13 18.33
C ALA A 369 -3.92 -19.63 18.22
N LEU A 370 -2.90 -18.73 18.22
CA LEU A 370 -1.48 -19.09 18.24
C LEU A 370 -1.02 -19.47 19.66
#